data_9eaa4d4ff42a8966a7045f111f3767c7
#
_entry.id   9eaa4d4ff42a8966a7045f111f3767c7
#
_cell.length_a   1.000
_cell.length_b   1.000
_cell.length_c   1.000
_cell.angle_alpha   90.00
_cell.angle_beta   90.00
_cell.angle_gamma   90.00
#
_symmetry.space_group_name_H-M   'P 1'
#
loop_
_entity.id
_entity.type
_entity.pdbx_description
1 polymer ?
#
loop_
_entity_poly.entity_id
_entity_poly.type
_entity_poly.pdbx_seq_one_letter_code
_entity_poly.pdbx_strand_id
1 'polypeptide(L)'
;MSDHKHASNWTLALVALGVVFGDIGTSPLYALRESLNHAKPTPGVPLDVLGPLSLMFWSLIVMVCFKYLGFITRATNQGEGGMFALLTLFRSAKWSFKPQTTAGVVLSGIFGACLLYGDGMITPAISVLS
;
A
#
# COMPACT_ATOMS: atom_id res chain seq x y z
N MET A 1 27.05 20.21 -6.83
CA MET A 1 25.82 20.99 -7.12
C MET A 1 24.93 20.10 -7.97
N SER A 2 24.10 19.31 -7.33
CA SER A 2 23.15 18.40 -8.02
C SER A 2 21.86 19.17 -8.25
N ASP A 3 21.64 19.49 -9.51
CA ASP A 3 20.42 20.12 -10.02
C ASP A 3 19.28 19.08 -9.92
N HIS A 4 18.61 19.01 -8.77
CA HIS A 4 17.37 18.29 -8.63
C HIS A 4 16.30 19.05 -9.41
N LYS A 5 16.17 18.73 -10.71
CA LYS A 5 15.02 19.13 -11.50
C LYS A 5 13.78 18.72 -10.72
N HIS A 6 13.09 19.70 -10.13
CA HIS A 6 11.76 19.49 -9.58
C HIS A 6 10.89 18.92 -10.70
N ALA A 7 10.57 17.64 -10.60
CA ALA A 7 9.59 17.04 -11.50
C ALA A 7 8.33 17.89 -11.46
N SER A 8 7.79 18.23 -12.62
CA SER A 8 6.55 19.01 -12.70
C SER A 8 5.45 18.28 -11.90
N ASN A 9 4.63 19.03 -11.19
CA ASN A 9 3.49 18.47 -10.44
C ASN A 9 2.61 17.57 -11.32
N TRP A 10 2.52 17.87 -12.61
CA TRP A 10 1.81 17.03 -13.59
C TRP A 10 2.48 15.68 -13.81
N THR A 11 3.80 15.64 -13.88
CA THR A 11 4.56 14.38 -14.02
C THR A 11 4.37 13.52 -12.77
N LEU A 12 4.44 14.13 -11.59
CA LEU A 12 4.19 13.43 -10.33
C LEU A 12 2.75 12.92 -10.23
N ALA A 13 1.78 13.71 -10.67
CA ALA A 13 0.37 13.30 -10.69
C ALA A 13 0.13 12.13 -11.65
N LEU A 14 0.75 12.13 -12.84
CA LEU A 14 0.66 11.02 -13.80
C LEU A 14 1.29 9.73 -13.27
N VAL A 15 2.45 9.84 -12.62
CA VAL A 15 3.11 8.67 -11.99
C VAL A 15 2.24 8.13 -10.86
N ALA A 16 1.71 9.00 -10.00
CA ALA A 16 0.81 8.61 -8.92
C ALA A 16 -0.47 7.95 -9.45
N LEU A 17 -1.04 8.49 -10.53
CA LEU A 17 -2.22 7.91 -11.20
C LEU A 17 -1.92 6.51 -11.73
N GLY A 18 -0.73 6.31 -12.33
CA GLY A 18 -0.30 4.99 -12.82
C GLY A 18 -0.20 3.96 -11.71
N VAL A 19 0.37 4.32 -10.56
CA VAL A 19 0.45 3.44 -9.38
C VAL A 19 -0.94 3.15 -8.82
N VAL A 20 -1.77 4.18 -8.64
CA VAL A 20 -3.13 4.00 -8.11
C VAL A 20 -3.98 3.11 -9.03
N PHE A 21 -3.90 3.31 -10.34
CA PHE A 21 -4.68 2.52 -11.29
C PHE A 21 -4.13 1.11 -11.47
N GLY A 22 -2.80 0.95 -11.49
CA GLY A 22 -2.15 -0.34 -11.71
C GLY A 22 -2.18 -1.26 -10.50
N ASP A 23 -2.13 -0.72 -9.30
CA ASP A 23 -2.04 -1.49 -8.06
C ASP A 23 -3.36 -1.49 -7.28
N ILE A 24 -3.83 -0.33 -6.88
CA ILE A 24 -5.05 -0.19 -6.06
C ILE A 24 -6.31 -0.45 -6.90
N GLY A 25 -6.35 -0.07 -8.18
CA GLY A 25 -7.52 -0.20 -9.03
C GLY A 25 -7.80 -1.61 -9.50
N THR A 26 -6.78 -2.45 -9.66
CA THR A 26 -6.92 -3.83 -10.18
C THR A 26 -7.23 -4.85 -9.09
N SER A 27 -6.60 -4.73 -7.92
CA SER A 27 -6.74 -5.67 -6.81
C SER A 27 -8.18 -5.88 -6.34
N PRO A 28 -9.03 -4.84 -6.18
CA PRO A 28 -10.43 -5.03 -5.81
C PRO A 28 -11.25 -5.79 -6.87
N LEU A 29 -10.91 -5.67 -8.15
CA LEU A 29 -11.65 -6.32 -9.22
C LEU A 29 -11.46 -7.84 -9.19
N TYR A 30 -10.22 -8.33 -9.09
CA TYR A 30 -10.01 -9.77 -9.00
C TYR A 30 -10.45 -10.33 -7.64
N ALA A 31 -10.32 -9.55 -6.55
CA ALA A 31 -10.84 -9.97 -5.25
C ALA A 31 -12.37 -10.12 -5.26
N LEU A 32 -13.09 -9.22 -5.95
CA LEU A 32 -14.54 -9.34 -6.16
C LEU A 32 -14.87 -10.58 -6.97
N ARG A 33 -14.19 -10.79 -8.11
CA ARG A 33 -14.37 -11.97 -8.95
C ARG A 33 -14.19 -13.26 -8.15
N GLU A 34 -13.11 -13.33 -7.35
CA GLU A 34 -12.81 -14.52 -6.57
C GLU A 34 -13.84 -14.73 -5.44
N SER A 35 -14.28 -13.66 -4.80
CA SER A 35 -15.34 -13.73 -3.79
C SER A 35 -16.65 -14.28 -4.37
N LEU A 36 -17.00 -13.85 -5.59
CA LEU A 36 -18.20 -14.32 -6.28
C LEU A 36 -18.07 -15.78 -6.76
N ASN A 37 -16.89 -16.18 -7.20
CA ASN A 37 -16.62 -17.57 -7.61
C ASN A 37 -16.76 -18.56 -6.46
N HIS A 38 -16.41 -18.15 -5.25
CA HIS A 38 -16.55 -18.95 -4.02
C HIS A 38 -17.93 -18.87 -3.38
N ALA A 39 -18.73 -17.87 -3.72
CA ALA A 39 -20.10 -17.75 -3.28
C ALA A 39 -20.93 -18.86 -3.97
N LYS A 40 -21.28 -19.93 -3.24
CA LYS A 40 -22.13 -21.00 -3.76
C LYS A 40 -23.52 -20.45 -4.05
N PRO A 41 -23.99 -20.49 -5.29
CA PRO A 41 -25.34 -20.06 -5.60
C PRO A 41 -26.33 -20.97 -4.87
N THR A 42 -27.17 -20.39 -4.02
CA THR A 42 -28.29 -21.10 -3.40
C THR A 42 -29.43 -21.10 -4.41
N PRO A 43 -30.00 -22.27 -4.75
CA PRO A 43 -31.12 -22.34 -5.69
C PRO A 43 -32.27 -21.42 -5.26
N GLY A 44 -32.68 -20.50 -6.14
CA GLY A 44 -33.77 -19.57 -5.88
C GLY A 44 -33.40 -18.26 -5.15
N VAL A 45 -32.14 -18.08 -4.77
CA VAL A 45 -31.63 -16.82 -4.19
C VAL A 45 -30.72 -16.13 -5.19
N PRO A 46 -30.98 -14.86 -5.58
CA PRO A 46 -30.07 -14.09 -6.42
C PRO A 46 -28.70 -13.98 -5.76
N LEU A 47 -27.63 -14.08 -6.56
CA LEU A 47 -26.28 -13.89 -6.05
C LEU A 47 -26.14 -12.47 -5.49
N ASP A 48 -25.85 -12.35 -4.21
CA ASP A 48 -25.65 -11.06 -3.56
C ASP A 48 -24.28 -10.51 -3.89
N VAL A 49 -24.22 -9.64 -4.89
CA VAL A 49 -23.00 -8.93 -5.31
C VAL A 49 -22.76 -7.70 -4.45
N LEU A 50 -23.83 -7.13 -3.88
CA LEU A 50 -23.74 -5.86 -3.14
C LEU A 50 -23.01 -6.00 -1.83
N GLY A 51 -23.12 -7.14 -1.14
CA GLY A 51 -22.40 -7.41 0.10
C GLY A 51 -20.89 -7.33 -0.06
N PRO A 52 -20.26 -8.17 -0.90
CA PRO A 52 -18.81 -8.11 -1.15
C PRO A 52 -18.36 -6.76 -1.70
N LEU A 53 -19.14 -6.15 -2.60
CA LEU A 53 -18.81 -4.83 -3.17
C LEU A 53 -18.80 -3.74 -2.10
N SER A 54 -19.79 -3.72 -1.22
CA SER A 54 -19.87 -2.79 -0.09
C SER A 54 -18.69 -2.95 0.88
N LEU A 55 -18.35 -4.19 1.21
CA LEU A 55 -17.19 -4.50 2.05
C LEU A 55 -15.88 -3.98 1.45
N MET A 56 -15.67 -4.20 0.16
CA MET A 56 -14.48 -3.70 -0.54
C MET A 56 -14.44 -2.18 -0.58
N PHE A 57 -15.55 -1.54 -0.89
CA PHE A 57 -15.65 -0.08 -0.92
C PHE A 57 -15.29 0.53 0.44
N TRP A 58 -15.90 0.06 1.51
CA TRP A 58 -15.63 0.58 2.85
C TRP A 58 -14.22 0.25 3.33
N SER A 59 -13.69 -0.92 3.00
CA SER A 59 -12.30 -1.29 3.32
C SER A 59 -11.31 -0.35 2.63
N LEU A 60 -11.52 -0.02 1.37
CA LEU A 60 -10.70 0.95 0.65
C LEU A 60 -10.80 2.35 1.26
N ILE A 61 -11.99 2.83 1.59
CA ILE A 61 -12.17 4.13 2.25
C ILE A 61 -11.40 4.17 3.56
N VAL A 62 -11.56 3.16 4.42
CA VAL A 62 -10.89 3.13 5.73
C VAL A 62 -9.37 3.02 5.55
N MET A 63 -8.89 2.14 4.70
CA MET A 63 -7.45 1.92 4.54
C MET A 63 -6.77 3.07 3.79
N VAL A 64 -7.33 3.53 2.68
CA VAL A 64 -6.69 4.58 1.86
C VAL A 64 -6.92 5.95 2.45
N CYS A 65 -8.15 6.33 2.78
CA CYS A 65 -8.45 7.68 3.23
C CYS A 65 -8.03 7.90 4.69
N PHE A 66 -8.44 7.03 5.61
CA PHE A 66 -8.11 7.25 7.02
C PHE A 66 -6.68 6.86 7.34
N LYS A 67 -6.24 5.66 7.01
CA LYS A 67 -4.92 5.17 7.38
C LYS A 67 -3.82 5.85 6.58
N TYR A 68 -3.88 5.82 5.24
CA TYR A 68 -2.82 6.38 4.40
C TYR A 68 -2.88 7.90 4.33
N LEU A 69 -3.96 8.51 3.84
CA LEU A 69 -4.06 9.96 3.71
C LEU A 69 -4.12 10.66 5.07
N GLY A 70 -4.80 10.10 6.06
CA GLY A 70 -4.94 10.71 7.39
C GLY A 70 -3.66 10.68 8.23
N PHE A 71 -2.92 9.58 8.20
CA PHE A 71 -1.78 9.37 9.10
C PHE A 71 -0.45 9.19 8.37
N ILE A 72 -0.35 8.25 7.40
CA ILE A 72 0.94 7.85 6.85
C ILE A 72 1.55 8.94 5.98
N THR A 73 0.75 9.63 5.16
CA THR A 73 1.26 10.72 4.30
C THR A 73 1.74 11.94 5.09
N ARG A 74 1.32 12.09 6.35
CA ARG A 74 1.81 13.15 7.24
C ARG A 74 3.14 12.80 7.89
N ALA A 75 3.51 11.54 7.95
CA ALA A 75 4.79 11.06 8.47
C ALA A 75 5.85 11.15 7.38
N THR A 76 6.35 12.35 7.12
CA THR A 76 7.44 12.60 6.15
C THR A 76 8.71 12.99 6.87
N ASN A 77 9.85 12.51 6.38
CA ASN A 77 11.17 12.90 6.84
C ASN A 77 12.03 13.28 5.65
N GLN A 78 12.42 14.55 5.54
CA GLN A 78 13.26 15.10 4.47
C GLN A 78 12.79 14.77 3.03
N GLY A 79 11.48 14.70 2.82
CA GLY A 79 10.88 14.39 1.52
C GLY A 79 10.65 12.90 1.26
N GLU A 80 11.08 12.02 2.17
CA GLU A 80 10.76 10.60 2.12
C GLU A 80 9.57 10.27 3.03
N GLY A 81 8.71 9.37 2.59
CA GLY A 81 7.53 8.91 3.32
C GLY A 81 7.56 7.40 3.61
N GLY A 82 6.49 6.92 4.23
CA GLY A 82 6.28 5.50 4.45
C GLY A 82 7.27 4.85 5.40
N MET A 83 7.67 3.62 5.11
CA MET A 83 8.50 2.79 5.98
C MET A 83 9.91 3.34 6.18
N PHE A 84 10.53 3.93 5.14
CA PHE A 84 11.85 4.52 5.24
C PHE A 84 11.86 5.76 6.13
N ALA A 85 10.82 6.59 6.06
CA ALA A 85 10.66 7.72 6.98
C ALA A 85 10.53 7.26 8.44
N LEU A 86 9.77 6.20 8.70
CA LEU A 86 9.65 5.61 10.02
C LEU A 86 10.99 5.07 10.52
N LEU A 87 11.75 4.37 9.69
CA LEU A 87 13.07 3.83 10.05
C LEU A 87 14.08 4.93 10.38
N THR A 88 14.09 6.01 9.59
CA THR A 88 14.99 7.15 9.82
C THR A 88 14.57 7.96 11.04
N LEU A 89 13.27 8.18 11.27
CA LEU A 89 12.75 8.83 12.47
C LEU A 89 13.07 8.02 13.72
N PHE A 90 12.94 6.71 13.68
CA PHE A 90 13.31 5.85 14.79
C PHE A 90 14.80 5.92 15.12
N ARG A 91 15.64 5.95 14.07
CA ARG A 91 17.10 6.08 14.24
C ARG A 91 17.53 7.46 14.72
N SER A 92 16.83 8.52 14.34
CA SER A 92 17.11 9.90 14.76
C SER A 92 16.50 10.25 16.11
N ALA A 93 15.51 9.51 16.57
CA ALA A 93 14.98 9.64 17.91
C ALA A 93 16.11 9.31 18.92
N LYS A 94 16.48 10.30 19.74
CA LYS A 94 17.52 10.17 20.79
C LYS A 94 17.12 9.21 21.93
N TRP A 95 16.37 8.19 21.65
CA TRP A 95 16.08 7.15 22.61
C TRP A 95 17.31 6.24 22.73
N SER A 96 17.84 6.19 23.95
CA SER A 96 18.99 5.35 24.30
C SER A 96 18.55 3.89 24.37
N PHE A 97 18.28 3.32 23.18
CA PHE A 97 18.00 1.88 23.08
C PHE A 97 19.29 1.08 23.21
N LYS A 98 19.19 -0.09 23.81
CA LYS A 98 20.25 -1.07 23.79
C LYS A 98 20.62 -1.43 22.34
N PRO A 99 21.91 -1.66 22.02
CA PRO A 99 22.35 -1.94 20.64
C PRO A 99 21.59 -3.12 19.98
N GLN A 100 21.16 -4.09 20.77
CA GLN A 100 20.35 -5.23 20.30
C GLN A 100 18.97 -4.81 19.81
N THR A 101 18.31 -3.85 20.48
CA THR A 101 17.00 -3.33 20.06
C THR A 101 17.11 -2.54 18.76
N THR A 102 18.18 -1.76 18.60
CA THR A 102 18.44 -1.02 17.36
C THR A 102 18.67 -1.96 16.19
N ALA A 103 19.44 -3.03 16.37
CA ALA A 103 19.67 -4.04 15.35
C ALA A 103 18.35 -4.73 14.95
N GLY A 104 17.50 -5.08 15.91
CA GLY A 104 16.19 -5.68 15.64
C GLY A 104 15.27 -4.78 14.82
N VAL A 105 15.23 -3.47 15.12
CA VAL A 105 14.42 -2.50 14.36
C VAL A 105 14.95 -2.32 12.94
N VAL A 106 16.27 -2.23 12.76
CA VAL A 106 16.87 -2.14 11.43
C VAL A 106 16.58 -3.40 10.59
N LEU A 107 16.71 -4.57 11.21
CA LEU A 107 16.41 -5.85 10.55
C LEU A 107 14.94 -5.94 10.14
N SER A 108 14.01 -5.51 11.01
CA SER A 108 12.58 -5.44 10.71
C SER A 108 12.28 -4.47 9.57
N GLY A 109 12.97 -3.34 9.52
CA GLY A 109 12.86 -2.37 8.44
C GLY A 109 13.34 -2.95 7.09
N ILE A 110 14.47 -3.64 7.08
CA ILE A 110 15.00 -4.31 5.88
C ILE A 110 14.03 -5.41 5.44
N PHE A 111 13.55 -6.23 6.36
CA PHE A 111 12.58 -7.28 6.05
C PHE A 111 11.31 -6.70 5.44
N GLY A 112 10.75 -5.63 6.01
CA GLY A 112 9.60 -4.95 5.45
C GLY A 112 9.87 -4.35 4.06
N ALA A 113 11.08 -3.82 3.80
CA ALA A 113 11.47 -3.35 2.47
C ALA A 113 11.51 -4.49 1.45
N CYS A 114 12.03 -5.65 1.84
CA CYS A 114 12.03 -6.85 0.99
C CYS A 114 10.60 -7.31 0.66
N LEU A 115 9.70 -7.29 1.65
CA LEU A 115 8.29 -7.63 1.44
C LEU A 115 7.60 -6.65 0.48
N LEU A 116 7.84 -5.35 0.63
CA LEU A 116 7.31 -4.33 -0.27
C LEU A 116 7.81 -4.53 -1.70
N TYR A 117 9.09 -4.88 -1.85
CA TYR A 117 9.66 -5.16 -3.17
C TYR A 117 9.05 -6.41 -3.80
N GLY A 118 8.85 -7.47 -3.00
CA GLY A 118 8.17 -8.69 -3.42
C GLY A 118 6.73 -8.45 -3.87
N ASP A 119 5.98 -7.65 -3.12
CA ASP A 119 4.62 -7.25 -3.46
C ASP A 119 4.59 -6.47 -4.79
N GLY A 120 5.50 -5.52 -4.97
CA GLY A 120 5.63 -4.74 -6.22
C GLY A 120 5.94 -5.59 -7.46
N MET A 121 6.42 -6.81 -7.30
CA MET A 121 6.62 -7.77 -8.40
C MET A 121 5.41 -8.70 -8.59
N ILE A 122 4.81 -9.16 -7.50
CA ILE A 122 3.72 -10.15 -7.52
C ILE A 122 2.40 -9.52 -7.97
N THR A 123 2.08 -8.33 -7.46
CA THR A 123 0.78 -7.67 -7.75
C THR A 123 0.57 -7.38 -9.23
N PRO A 124 1.53 -6.78 -9.99
CA PRO A 124 1.39 -6.61 -11.42
C PRO A 124 1.30 -7.95 -12.17
N ALA A 125 2.07 -8.96 -11.75
CA ALA A 125 2.05 -10.28 -12.39
C ALA A 125 0.66 -10.93 -12.27
N ILE A 126 0.04 -10.89 -11.10
CA ILE A 126 -1.32 -11.39 -10.88
C ILE A 126 -2.33 -10.60 -11.72
N SER A 127 -2.20 -9.27 -11.76
CA SER A 127 -3.12 -8.41 -12.50
C SER A 127 -3.09 -8.64 -14.01
N VAL A 128 -1.94 -9.08 -14.56
CA VAL A 128 -1.80 -9.43 -15.98
C VAL A 128 -2.31 -10.85 -16.28
N LEU A 129 -2.17 -11.77 -15.33
CA LEU A 129 -2.51 -13.19 -15.52
C LEU A 129 -3.97 -13.53 -15.16
N SER A 130 -4.69 -12.67 -14.44
CA SER A 130 -6.08 -12.85 -14.04
C SER A 130 -7.06 -12.27 -15.05
#